data_5651addc068eabc399941576c095c746
#
_entry.id   5651addc068eabc399941576c095c746
#
_cell.length_a   1.000
_cell.length_b   1.000
_cell.length_c   1.000
_cell.angle_alpha   90.00
_cell.angle_beta   90.00
_cell.angle_gamma   90.00
#
_symmetry.space_group_name_H-M   'P 1'
#
loop_
_entity.id
_entity.type
_entity.pdbx_description
1 polymer ?
#
loop_
_entity_poly.entity_id
_entity_poly.type
_entity_poly.pdbx_seq_one_letter_code
_entity_poly.pdbx_strand_id
1 'polypeptide(L)'
;MTSMFEEMLDENNIRMAIRFSLDQIKNEVYYNPVQYDDFKSNTDMYVKKIQKRLINYKNFKTNLAMRAIKHKNEFAIRNMIILDMEDVVIRTVYGLILANHLESKLINNCFSSKRGEQISKNEKLFEDFATCGWHNFCEWQGNSVNKYKYLLKTDISSFFDSISHEY
;
A
#
# COMPACT_ATOMS: atom_id res chain seq x y z
N MET A 1 26.16 3.91 -0.17
CA MET A 1 24.71 3.86 0.20
C MET A 1 23.93 4.12 -1.07
N THR A 2 23.16 3.17 -1.53
CA THR A 2 22.27 3.32 -2.69
C THR A 2 21.21 4.36 -2.32
N SER A 3 20.88 5.26 -3.21
CA SER A 3 19.78 6.21 -2.94
C SER A 3 18.43 5.51 -2.99
N MET A 4 17.43 5.99 -2.25
CA MET A 4 16.06 5.44 -2.33
C MET A 4 15.53 5.44 -3.77
N PHE A 5 15.93 6.41 -4.57
CA PHE A 5 15.53 6.49 -5.97
C PHE A 5 16.17 5.38 -6.81
N GLU A 6 17.44 5.05 -6.59
CA GLU A 6 18.10 3.91 -7.24
C GLU A 6 17.44 2.58 -6.85
N GLU A 7 17.06 2.42 -5.57
CA GLU A 7 16.30 1.25 -5.12
C GLU A 7 14.93 1.14 -5.80
N MET A 8 14.25 2.28 -6.07
CA MET A 8 12.98 2.30 -6.82
C MET A 8 13.15 1.89 -8.28
N LEU A 9 14.33 2.10 -8.86
CA LEU A 9 14.65 1.73 -10.24
C LEU A 9 15.17 0.29 -10.38
N ASP A 10 15.47 -0.38 -9.25
CA ASP A 10 15.95 -1.76 -9.28
C ASP A 10 14.89 -2.70 -9.86
N GLU A 11 15.29 -3.51 -10.84
CA GLU A 11 14.38 -4.44 -11.52
C GLU A 11 13.75 -5.46 -10.58
N ASN A 12 14.49 -5.94 -9.58
CA ASN A 12 13.97 -6.93 -8.63
C ASN A 12 12.89 -6.30 -7.73
N ASN A 13 13.09 -5.06 -7.30
CA ASN A 13 12.09 -4.33 -6.51
C ASN A 13 10.81 -4.07 -7.34
N ILE A 14 10.95 -3.72 -8.62
CA ILE A 14 9.79 -3.54 -9.50
C ILE A 14 9.08 -4.87 -9.76
N ARG A 15 9.81 -5.96 -9.99
CA ARG A 15 9.23 -7.32 -10.14
C ARG A 15 8.48 -7.73 -8.89
N MET A 16 9.06 -7.48 -7.71
CA MET A 16 8.41 -7.73 -6.43
C MET A 16 7.13 -6.91 -6.27
N ALA A 17 7.16 -5.64 -6.63
CA ALA A 17 6.00 -4.77 -6.59
C ALA A 17 4.90 -5.23 -7.57
N ILE A 18 5.25 -5.67 -8.78
CA ILE A 18 4.29 -6.27 -9.73
C ILE A 18 3.61 -7.49 -9.09
N ARG A 19 4.38 -8.40 -8.51
CA ARG A 19 3.85 -9.59 -7.85
C ARG A 19 2.89 -9.23 -6.72
N PHE A 20 3.29 -8.33 -5.81
CA PHE A 20 2.42 -7.88 -4.71
C PHE A 20 1.14 -7.20 -5.21
N SER A 21 1.26 -6.40 -6.26
CA SER A 21 0.10 -5.73 -6.87
C SER A 21 -0.87 -6.74 -7.50
N LEU A 22 -0.37 -7.76 -8.19
CA LEU A 22 -1.18 -8.83 -8.76
C LEU A 22 -1.90 -9.63 -7.67
N ASP A 23 -1.22 -9.97 -6.58
CA ASP A 23 -1.81 -10.70 -5.46
C ASP A 23 -2.87 -9.86 -4.73
N GLN A 24 -2.62 -8.58 -4.55
CA GLN A 24 -3.57 -7.67 -3.92
C GLN A 24 -4.82 -7.48 -4.79
N ILE A 25 -4.66 -7.18 -6.07
CA ILE A 25 -5.76 -6.89 -7.00
C ILE A 25 -6.67 -8.09 -7.19
N LYS A 26 -6.14 -9.29 -7.18
CA LYS A 26 -6.94 -10.52 -7.29
C LYS A 26 -8.06 -10.62 -6.23
N ASN A 27 -7.87 -9.97 -5.09
CA ASN A 27 -8.83 -9.95 -3.99
C ASN A 27 -9.74 -8.70 -3.99
N GLU A 28 -9.55 -7.78 -4.94
CA GLU A 28 -10.38 -6.59 -5.07
C GLU A 28 -11.64 -6.87 -5.87
N VAL A 29 -12.74 -6.23 -5.47
CA VAL A 29 -14.05 -6.39 -6.15
C VAL A 29 -14.01 -5.82 -7.58
N TYR A 30 -13.18 -4.81 -7.80
CA TYR A 30 -13.06 -4.13 -9.07
C TYR A 30 -11.63 -4.23 -9.58
N TYR A 31 -11.41 -5.05 -10.59
CA TYR A 31 -10.15 -5.11 -11.32
C TYR A 31 -10.41 -5.39 -12.80
N ASN A 32 -9.45 -5.04 -13.63
CA ASN A 32 -9.50 -5.35 -15.07
C ASN A 32 -8.78 -6.69 -15.32
N PRO A 33 -9.51 -7.78 -15.61
CA PRO A 33 -8.90 -9.10 -15.79
C PRO A 33 -7.97 -9.16 -17.01
N VAL A 34 -8.28 -8.43 -18.07
CA VAL A 34 -7.44 -8.38 -19.28
C VAL A 34 -6.09 -7.75 -18.96
N GLN A 35 -6.10 -6.64 -18.22
CA GLN A 35 -4.88 -5.96 -17.81
C GLN A 35 -4.09 -6.81 -16.80
N TYR A 36 -4.75 -7.52 -15.90
CA TYR A 36 -4.12 -8.45 -14.97
C TYR A 36 -3.36 -9.56 -15.71
N ASP A 37 -4.00 -10.22 -16.67
CA ASP A 37 -3.39 -11.32 -17.44
C ASP A 37 -2.24 -10.82 -18.31
N ASP A 38 -2.36 -9.61 -18.87
CA ASP A 38 -1.29 -8.98 -19.65
C ASP A 38 -0.05 -8.67 -18.79
N PHE A 39 -0.24 -8.08 -17.59
CA PHE A 39 0.86 -7.84 -16.65
C PHE A 39 1.56 -9.13 -16.21
N LYS A 40 0.77 -10.18 -15.96
CA LYS A 40 1.31 -11.50 -15.58
C LYS A 40 2.13 -12.13 -16.70
N SER A 41 1.65 -12.03 -17.92
CA SER A 41 2.28 -12.66 -19.09
C SER A 41 3.49 -11.88 -19.61
N ASN A 42 3.50 -10.55 -19.45
CA ASN A 42 4.48 -9.65 -20.03
C ASN A 42 5.28 -8.87 -18.97
N THR A 43 5.55 -9.50 -17.82
CA THR A 43 6.21 -8.86 -16.67
C THR A 43 7.49 -8.11 -17.04
N ASP A 44 8.37 -8.69 -17.88
CA ASP A 44 9.64 -8.08 -18.28
C ASP A 44 9.45 -6.77 -19.06
N MET A 45 8.44 -6.73 -19.91
CA MET A 45 8.07 -5.52 -20.65
C MET A 45 7.60 -4.43 -19.66
N TYR A 46 6.76 -4.79 -18.71
CA TYR A 46 6.23 -3.84 -17.72
C TYR A 46 7.29 -3.33 -16.74
N VAL A 47 8.26 -4.15 -16.35
CA VAL A 47 9.42 -3.68 -15.56
C VAL A 47 10.10 -2.51 -16.25
N LYS A 48 10.46 -2.67 -17.53
CA LYS A 48 11.12 -1.61 -18.31
C LYS A 48 10.23 -0.38 -18.49
N LYS A 49 8.94 -0.59 -18.71
CA LYS A 49 7.97 0.50 -18.86
C LYS A 49 7.85 1.33 -17.57
N ILE A 50 7.77 0.66 -16.41
CA ILE A 50 7.70 1.30 -15.10
C ILE A 50 9.00 2.03 -14.78
N GLN A 51 10.17 1.43 -15.02
CA GLN A 51 11.46 2.11 -14.86
C GLN A 51 11.50 3.41 -15.68
N LYS A 52 11.08 3.37 -16.94
CA LYS A 52 11.04 4.56 -17.79
C LYS A 52 10.11 5.65 -17.24
N ARG A 53 8.95 5.27 -16.70
CA ARG A 53 8.03 6.22 -16.06
C ARG A 53 8.63 6.83 -14.79
N LEU A 54 9.29 6.03 -13.95
CA LEU A 54 9.96 6.49 -12.73
C LEU A 54 11.14 7.44 -13.03
N ILE A 55 11.94 7.14 -14.05
CA ILE A 55 13.04 8.02 -14.49
C ILE A 55 12.51 9.38 -14.95
N ASN A 56 11.37 9.39 -15.62
CA ASN A 56 10.73 10.62 -16.11
C ASN A 56 9.83 11.28 -15.04
N TYR A 57 10.23 11.26 -13.76
CA TYR A 57 9.40 11.72 -12.65
C TYR A 57 8.99 13.19 -12.75
N LYS A 58 9.77 14.05 -13.38
CA LYS A 58 9.43 15.48 -13.58
C LYS A 58 8.20 15.70 -14.46
N ASN A 59 7.91 14.74 -15.34
CA ASN A 59 6.75 14.76 -16.23
C ASN A 59 5.78 13.62 -15.90
N PHE A 60 5.85 13.12 -14.65
CA PHE A 60 4.99 12.03 -14.23
C PHE A 60 3.53 12.45 -14.28
N LYS A 61 2.73 11.63 -14.96
CA LYS A 61 1.26 11.74 -14.97
C LYS A 61 0.68 10.38 -14.66
N THR A 62 -0.33 10.38 -13.82
CA THR A 62 -1.13 9.19 -13.58
C THR A 62 -1.94 8.83 -14.84
N ASN A 63 -2.15 7.56 -15.06
CA ASN A 63 -3.09 7.09 -16.08
C ASN A 63 -4.53 7.43 -15.65
N LEU A 64 -5.49 7.24 -16.56
CA LEU A 64 -6.91 7.45 -16.24
C LEU A 64 -7.32 6.52 -15.11
N ALA A 65 -7.89 7.11 -14.07
CA ALA A 65 -8.47 6.40 -12.95
C ALA A 65 -10.01 6.39 -13.06
N MET A 66 -10.63 5.29 -12.67
CA MET A 66 -12.09 5.19 -12.58
C MET A 66 -12.56 5.52 -11.17
N ARG A 67 -13.71 6.17 -11.06
CA ARG A 67 -14.40 6.32 -9.77
C ARG A 67 -15.41 5.19 -9.60
N ALA A 68 -15.41 4.60 -8.42
CA ALA A 68 -16.39 3.60 -8.01
C ALA A 68 -16.99 3.99 -6.66
N ILE A 69 -18.16 3.47 -6.38
CA ILE A 69 -18.87 3.67 -5.12
C ILE A 69 -18.95 2.33 -4.41
N LYS A 70 -18.51 2.29 -3.16
CA LYS A 70 -18.66 1.13 -2.28
C LYS A 70 -19.51 1.51 -1.08
N HIS A 71 -20.50 0.70 -0.75
CA HIS A 71 -21.23 0.86 0.50
C HIS A 71 -20.30 0.61 1.68
N LYS A 72 -20.27 1.54 2.62
CA LYS A 72 -19.57 1.39 3.91
C LYS A 72 -20.48 0.66 4.90
N ASN A 73 -21.76 1.02 4.90
CA ASN A 73 -22.88 0.42 5.63
C ASN A 73 -24.20 0.82 4.93
N GLU A 74 -25.33 0.54 5.55
CA GLU A 74 -26.67 0.84 4.98
C GLU A 74 -26.89 2.34 4.70
N PHE A 75 -26.20 3.24 5.42
CA PHE A 75 -26.44 4.69 5.36
C PHE A 75 -25.27 5.48 4.78
N ALA A 76 -24.14 4.86 4.51
CA ALA A 76 -22.93 5.56 4.08
C ALA A 76 -22.28 4.89 2.87
N ILE A 77 -21.84 5.72 1.95
CA ILE A 77 -21.07 5.31 0.78
C ILE A 77 -19.60 5.78 0.94
N ARG A 78 -18.71 5.07 0.31
CA ARG A 78 -17.30 5.43 0.18
C ARG A 78 -16.96 5.60 -1.29
N ASN A 79 -16.51 6.77 -1.67
CA ASN A 79 -15.92 6.98 -2.99
C ASN A 79 -14.57 6.25 -3.05
N MET A 80 -14.40 5.48 -4.09
CA MET A 80 -13.16 4.75 -4.36
C MET A 80 -12.58 5.21 -5.69
N ILE A 81 -11.27 5.24 -5.76
CA ILE A 81 -10.52 5.48 -6.99
C ILE A 81 -9.86 4.16 -7.38
N ILE A 82 -10.21 3.66 -8.56
CA ILE A 82 -9.60 2.48 -9.15
C ILE A 82 -8.51 2.97 -10.08
N LEU A 83 -7.27 2.72 -9.68
CA LEU A 83 -6.10 3.10 -10.46
C LEU A 83 -5.86 2.12 -11.60
N ASP A 84 -5.24 2.62 -12.66
CA ASP A 84 -4.60 1.78 -13.67
C ASP A 84 -3.52 0.89 -13.04
N MET A 85 -3.30 -0.31 -13.60
CA MET A 85 -2.38 -1.30 -13.04
C MET A 85 -0.94 -0.78 -12.94
N GLU A 86 -0.47 0.01 -13.91
CA GLU A 86 0.87 0.61 -13.85
C GLU A 86 1.00 1.55 -12.64
N ASP A 87 -0.02 2.36 -12.37
CA ASP A 87 -0.02 3.28 -11.25
C ASP A 87 -0.13 2.54 -9.90
N VAL A 88 -0.86 1.42 -9.87
CA VAL A 88 -0.87 0.53 -8.69
C VAL A 88 0.52 -0.02 -8.42
N VAL A 89 1.22 -0.51 -9.45
CA VAL A 89 2.59 -1.04 -9.30
C VAL A 89 3.56 0.06 -8.86
N ILE A 90 3.50 1.25 -9.46
CA ILE A 90 4.34 2.38 -9.07
C ILE A 90 4.11 2.73 -7.59
N ARG A 91 2.85 2.84 -7.15
CA ARG A 91 2.51 3.05 -5.74
C ARG A 91 3.08 1.94 -4.85
N THR A 92 3.04 0.70 -5.31
CA THR A 92 3.57 -0.44 -4.57
C THR A 92 5.09 -0.40 -4.47
N VAL A 93 5.81 0.04 -5.52
CA VAL A 93 7.27 0.30 -5.46
C VAL A 93 7.59 1.33 -4.38
N TYR A 94 6.89 2.47 -4.37
CA TYR A 94 7.06 3.48 -3.31
C TYR A 94 6.81 2.88 -1.93
N GLY A 95 5.69 2.16 -1.75
CA GLY A 95 5.34 1.52 -0.50
C GLY A 95 6.41 0.52 -0.02
N LEU A 96 6.96 -0.28 -0.93
CA LEU A 96 8.01 -1.25 -0.65
C LEU A 96 9.29 -0.57 -0.14
N ILE A 97 9.78 0.43 -0.85
CA ILE A 97 11.02 1.12 -0.49
C ILE A 97 10.84 1.92 0.80
N LEU A 98 9.75 2.69 0.91
CA LEU A 98 9.46 3.44 2.14
C LEU A 98 9.31 2.51 3.35
N ALA A 99 8.61 1.38 3.20
CA ALA A 99 8.45 0.42 4.28
C ALA A 99 9.81 -0.11 4.77
N ASN A 100 10.72 -0.44 3.85
CA ASN A 100 12.06 -0.90 4.22
C ASN A 100 12.86 0.15 5.03
N HIS A 101 12.75 1.43 4.65
CA HIS A 101 13.48 2.51 5.31
C HIS A 101 12.82 3.02 6.59
N LEU A 102 11.50 2.89 6.72
CA LEU A 102 10.74 3.40 7.86
C LEU A 102 10.47 2.37 8.94
N GLU A 103 10.51 1.06 8.62
CA GLU A 103 10.14 -0.02 9.57
C GLU A 103 10.88 0.12 10.90
N SER A 104 12.19 0.36 10.86
CA SER A 104 13.02 0.54 12.07
C SER A 104 12.72 1.81 12.87
N LYS A 105 11.97 2.74 12.28
CA LYS A 105 11.58 4.02 12.91
C LYS A 105 10.16 3.99 13.46
N LEU A 106 9.40 2.94 13.15
CA LEU A 106 8.04 2.79 13.67
C LEU A 106 8.08 2.48 15.16
N ILE A 107 7.19 3.10 15.91
CA ILE A 107 7.01 2.80 17.33
C ILE A 107 6.39 1.40 17.49
N ASN A 108 6.68 0.74 18.62
CA ASN A 108 6.20 -0.62 18.90
C ASN A 108 4.67 -0.74 18.85
N ASN A 109 3.95 0.35 19.12
CA ASN A 109 2.49 0.39 19.13
C ASN A 109 1.88 0.79 17.76
N CYS A 110 2.62 0.71 16.68
CA CYS A 110 2.10 0.80 15.33
C CYS A 110 1.59 -0.58 14.92
N PHE A 111 0.29 -0.72 14.66
CA PHE A 111 -0.36 -2.01 14.37
C PHE A 111 -0.80 -2.15 12.92
N SER A 112 -0.62 -1.14 12.09
CA SER A 112 -1.02 -1.15 10.68
C SER A 112 0.17 -0.81 9.79
N SER A 113 0.16 -1.36 8.58
CA SER A 113 1.17 -1.09 7.55
C SER A 113 2.61 -1.40 7.97
N LYS A 114 2.79 -2.36 8.86
CA LYS A 114 4.09 -2.95 9.22
C LYS A 114 4.43 -4.09 8.27
N ARG A 115 5.72 -4.27 8.02
CA ARG A 115 6.20 -5.44 7.27
C ARG A 115 6.22 -6.71 8.13
N GLY A 116 6.38 -6.55 9.46
CA GLY A 116 6.41 -7.65 10.41
C GLY A 116 7.62 -8.58 10.29
N GLU A 117 7.92 -9.28 11.38
CA GLU A 117 9.00 -10.27 11.40
C GLU A 117 8.55 -11.67 10.98
N GLN A 118 7.25 -11.96 11.13
CA GLN A 118 6.68 -13.30 10.92
C GLN A 118 6.35 -13.60 9.46
N ILE A 119 6.24 -12.59 8.61
CA ILE A 119 5.95 -12.76 7.18
C ILE A 119 7.27 -12.68 6.42
N SER A 120 7.55 -13.68 5.60
CA SER A 120 8.65 -13.58 4.65
C SER A 120 8.50 -12.27 3.87
N LYS A 121 9.52 -11.41 3.95
CA LYS A 121 9.53 -10.11 3.25
C LYS A 121 9.28 -10.21 1.75
N ASN A 122 9.26 -11.44 1.23
CA ASN A 122 9.03 -11.75 -0.16
C ASN A 122 7.59 -12.19 -0.47
N GLU A 123 6.72 -12.39 0.54
CA GLU A 123 5.37 -12.91 0.33
C GLU A 123 4.32 -11.81 0.24
N LYS A 124 4.39 -10.81 1.12
CA LYS A 124 3.45 -9.68 1.17
C LYS A 124 4.17 -8.37 1.41
N LEU A 125 3.57 -7.27 0.97
CA LEU A 125 4.11 -5.93 1.22
C LEU A 125 4.00 -5.56 2.71
N PHE A 126 2.85 -5.83 3.32
CA PHE A 126 2.57 -5.58 4.72
C PHE A 126 1.92 -6.80 5.37
N GLU A 127 2.04 -6.90 6.71
CA GLU A 127 1.24 -7.83 7.49
C GLU A 127 -0.25 -7.58 7.27
N ASP A 128 -1.01 -8.66 7.28
CA ASP A 128 -2.47 -8.56 7.23
C ASP A 128 -2.99 -7.95 8.54
N PHE A 129 -3.49 -6.73 8.46
CA PHE A 129 -4.04 -6.03 9.61
C PHE A 129 -5.23 -6.77 10.24
N ALA A 130 -6.06 -7.45 9.44
CA ALA A 130 -7.24 -8.13 9.95
C ALA A 130 -6.89 -9.34 10.84
N THR A 131 -5.80 -10.03 10.54
CA THR A 131 -5.37 -11.22 11.29
C THR A 131 -4.34 -10.89 12.36
N CYS A 132 -3.28 -10.19 12.02
CA CYS A 132 -2.16 -9.91 12.93
C CYS A 132 -2.32 -8.55 13.62
N GLY A 133 -2.46 -7.48 12.84
CA GLY A 133 -2.47 -6.13 13.37
C GLY A 133 -3.65 -5.84 14.28
N TRP A 134 -4.85 -6.29 13.91
CA TRP A 134 -6.06 -6.11 14.73
C TRP A 134 -5.99 -6.91 16.04
N HIS A 135 -5.53 -8.14 16.00
CA HIS A 135 -5.35 -8.97 17.19
C HIS A 135 -4.38 -8.30 18.18
N ASN A 136 -3.20 -7.92 17.69
CA ASN A 136 -2.17 -7.25 18.48
C ASN A 136 -2.67 -5.91 19.06
N PHE A 137 -3.45 -5.15 18.29
CA PHE A 137 -4.07 -3.93 18.77
C PHE A 137 -5.08 -4.19 19.91
N CYS A 138 -5.96 -5.19 19.76
CA CYS A 138 -6.93 -5.54 20.78
C CYS A 138 -6.27 -6.02 22.06
N GLU A 139 -5.22 -6.84 21.96
CA GLU A 139 -4.44 -7.30 23.10
C GLU A 139 -3.75 -6.12 23.81
N TRP A 140 -3.08 -5.26 23.07
CA TRP A 140 -2.46 -4.06 23.60
C TRP A 140 -3.48 -3.15 24.29
N GLN A 141 -4.66 -2.97 23.68
CA GLN A 141 -5.74 -2.17 24.25
C GLN A 141 -6.27 -2.78 25.56
N GLY A 142 -6.50 -4.10 25.60
CA GLY A 142 -6.92 -4.84 26.80
C GLY A 142 -5.92 -4.70 27.95
N ASN A 143 -4.63 -4.85 27.65
CA ASN A 143 -3.56 -4.68 28.64
C ASN A 143 -3.49 -3.22 29.13
N SER A 144 -3.75 -2.24 28.28
CA SER A 144 -3.73 -0.83 28.63
C SER A 144 -4.92 -0.43 29.52
N VAL A 145 -6.13 -0.94 29.24
CA VAL A 145 -7.33 -0.70 30.06
C VAL A 145 -7.13 -1.19 31.49
N ASN A 146 -6.48 -2.34 31.67
CA ASN A 146 -6.17 -2.88 32.99
C ASN A 146 -5.10 -2.07 33.76
N LYS A 147 -4.27 -1.32 33.03
CA LYS A 147 -3.16 -0.54 33.61
C LYS A 147 -3.52 0.90 33.92
N TYR A 148 -4.40 1.51 33.11
CA TYR A 148 -4.73 2.93 33.20
C TYR A 148 -6.20 3.17 33.58
N LYS A 149 -6.43 4.18 34.41
CA LYS A 149 -7.77 4.57 34.86
C LYS A 149 -8.61 5.24 33.75
N TYR A 150 -7.96 5.86 32.78
CA TYR A 150 -8.61 6.60 31.70
C TYR A 150 -8.08 6.15 30.36
N LEU A 151 -8.98 6.04 29.37
CA LEU A 151 -8.67 5.76 27.99
C LEU A 151 -9.18 6.92 27.12
N LEU A 152 -8.29 7.54 26.35
CA LEU A 152 -8.66 8.51 25.35
C LEU A 152 -8.52 7.85 23.95
N LYS A 153 -9.63 7.81 23.21
CA LYS A 153 -9.65 7.39 21.80
C LYS A 153 -9.86 8.62 20.93
N THR A 154 -8.93 8.87 20.03
CA THR A 154 -9.03 9.98 19.07
C THR A 154 -8.84 9.46 17.67
N ASP A 155 -9.35 10.20 16.70
CA ASP A 155 -9.15 9.97 15.27
C ASP A 155 -8.98 11.30 14.57
N ILE A 156 -8.22 11.31 13.47
CA ILE A 156 -8.05 12.51 12.63
C ILE A 156 -9.20 12.53 11.63
N SER A 157 -10.14 13.43 11.84
CA SER A 157 -11.28 13.60 10.96
C SER A 157 -10.83 14.00 9.56
N SER A 158 -11.34 13.30 8.54
CA SER A 158 -11.07 13.61 7.13
C SER A 158 -9.58 13.72 6.79
N PHE A 159 -8.74 12.87 7.41
CA PHE A 159 -7.27 12.93 7.26
C PHE A 159 -6.85 13.03 5.79
N PHE A 160 -7.34 12.13 4.94
CA PHE A 160 -6.94 12.13 3.52
C PHE A 160 -7.44 13.34 2.75
N ASP A 161 -8.62 13.85 3.10
CA ASP A 161 -9.21 15.03 2.45
C ASP A 161 -8.51 16.34 2.90
N SER A 162 -7.82 16.30 4.04
CA SER A 162 -7.09 17.45 4.59
C SER A 162 -5.63 17.57 4.11
N ILE A 163 -5.11 16.54 3.42
CA ILE A 163 -3.76 16.59 2.85
C ILE A 163 -3.77 17.55 1.67
N SER A 164 -2.96 18.61 1.73
CA SER A 164 -2.77 19.50 0.59
C SER A 164 -2.12 18.76 -0.57
N HIS A 165 -2.70 18.91 -1.75
CA HIS A 165 -2.17 18.38 -3.01
C HIS A 165 -1.49 19.48 -3.85
N GLU A 166 -1.32 20.67 -3.27
CA GLU A 166 -0.57 21.77 -3.89
C GLU A 166 0.93 21.55 -3.68
N TYR A 167 1.67 21.51 -4.79
CA TYR A 167 3.14 21.40 -4.84
C TYR A 167 3.72 22.59 -5.57
#